data_17449eb319e460be265ee409a409bfb0
#
_entry.id   17449eb319e460be265ee409a409bfb0
#
_cell.length_a   1.000
_cell.length_b   1.000
_cell.length_c   1.000
_cell.angle_alpha   90.00
_cell.angle_beta   90.00
_cell.angle_gamma   90.00
#
_symmetry.space_group_name_H-M   'P 1'
#
loop_
_entity.id
_entity.type
_entity.pdbx_description
1 polymer ?
#
loop_
_entity_poly.entity_id
_entity_poly.type
_entity_poly.pdbx_seq_one_letter_code
_entity_poly.pdbx_strand_id
1 'polypeptide(L)'
;RRSRLGVLFKLLCLAALVAALTFGATVFFQVETIAVTGDSRYTQDEIIAASGVQVGDNLFRMNKKQISQEILHQLPYVESVSILRGLPSTITFQVTEWDAVAQVEVYAQGQTEESGEEGESQQAAAKEAWLISVGGKLLEPVSASHTAPISVTGLTALAPEAGSMLAVPQDQQSKLTALTNVLEQLQQQGMISRVSSVDLTHVSCMVLRLDGSIDAKLPLTGDTAYYLRALNAAVEEENRRRGGQAVGTMDLTQKEYTAIFTPAESGG
;
A
#
# COMPACT_ATOMS: atom_id res chain seq x y z
N ARG A 1 -18.11 63.56 -26.22
CA ARG A 1 -19.01 62.80 -25.31
C ARG A 1 -19.62 61.55 -25.97
N ARG A 2 -19.94 61.57 -27.30
CA ARG A 2 -20.55 60.43 -28.02
C ARG A 2 -19.65 59.18 -28.11
N SER A 3 -18.31 59.31 -28.17
CA SER A 3 -17.40 58.19 -28.30
C SER A 3 -17.31 57.38 -27.00
N ARG A 4 -17.41 58.02 -25.83
CA ARG A 4 -17.36 57.35 -24.53
C ARG A 4 -18.62 56.51 -24.26
N LEU A 5 -19.80 56.98 -24.69
CA LEU A 5 -21.05 56.20 -24.57
C LEU A 5 -21.02 54.94 -25.43
N GLY A 6 -20.45 55.02 -26.65
CA GLY A 6 -20.31 53.86 -27.54
C GLY A 6 -19.33 52.80 -27.01
N VAL A 7 -18.27 53.26 -26.35
CA VAL A 7 -17.32 52.31 -25.68
C VAL A 7 -17.96 51.64 -24.46
N LEU A 8 -18.70 52.44 -23.68
CA LEU A 8 -19.41 51.91 -22.51
C LEU A 8 -20.47 50.87 -22.90
N PHE A 9 -21.22 51.14 -23.99
CA PHE A 9 -22.20 50.18 -24.52
C PHE A 9 -21.55 48.89 -25.02
N LYS A 10 -20.40 48.96 -25.73
CA LYS A 10 -19.65 47.78 -26.15
C LYS A 10 -19.13 46.97 -24.98
N LEU A 11 -18.63 47.61 -23.91
CA LEU A 11 -18.21 46.97 -22.69
C LEU A 11 -19.38 46.26 -21.98
N LEU A 12 -20.55 46.90 -21.94
CA LEU A 12 -21.75 46.33 -21.34
C LEU A 12 -22.26 45.12 -22.12
N CYS A 13 -22.25 45.17 -23.45
CA CYS A 13 -22.59 44.04 -24.32
C CYS A 13 -21.59 42.89 -24.14
N LEU A 14 -20.29 43.19 -24.05
CA LEU A 14 -19.26 42.18 -23.79
C LEU A 14 -19.45 41.53 -22.41
N ALA A 15 -19.72 42.33 -21.38
CA ALA A 15 -19.99 41.82 -20.04
C ALA A 15 -21.25 40.95 -19.99
N ALA A 16 -22.32 41.35 -20.69
CA ALA A 16 -23.54 40.54 -20.80
C ALA A 16 -23.30 39.23 -21.55
N LEU A 17 -22.49 39.25 -22.62
CA LEU A 17 -22.11 38.05 -23.35
C LEU A 17 -21.29 37.08 -22.47
N VAL A 18 -20.30 37.59 -21.74
CA VAL A 18 -19.49 36.80 -20.81
C VAL A 18 -20.36 36.23 -19.71
N ALA A 19 -21.27 37.01 -19.14
CA ALA A 19 -22.20 36.52 -18.12
C ALA A 19 -23.13 35.41 -18.65
N ALA A 20 -23.66 35.57 -19.88
CA ALA A 20 -24.51 34.57 -20.53
C ALA A 20 -23.74 33.26 -20.80
N LEU A 21 -22.49 33.36 -21.28
CA LEU A 21 -21.63 32.19 -21.51
C LEU A 21 -21.26 31.50 -20.21
N THR A 22 -20.95 32.25 -19.14
CA THR A 22 -20.62 31.71 -17.83
C THR A 22 -21.82 31.01 -17.21
N PHE A 23 -23.00 31.60 -17.28
CA PHE A 23 -24.24 31.02 -16.80
C PHE A 23 -24.60 29.77 -17.61
N GLY A 24 -24.52 29.81 -18.94
CA GLY A 24 -24.71 28.65 -19.80
C GLY A 24 -23.76 27.49 -19.46
N ALA A 25 -22.48 27.79 -19.25
CA ALA A 25 -21.49 26.79 -18.87
C ALA A 25 -21.76 26.20 -17.48
N THR A 26 -22.26 26.98 -16.51
CA THR A 26 -22.58 26.45 -15.17
C THR A 26 -23.76 25.50 -15.18
N VAL A 27 -24.74 25.69 -16.04
CA VAL A 27 -25.93 24.84 -16.15
C VAL A 27 -25.68 23.63 -17.05
N PHE A 28 -24.95 23.84 -18.16
CA PHE A 28 -24.75 22.79 -19.18
C PHE A 28 -23.77 21.71 -18.75
N PHE A 29 -22.79 22.04 -17.91
CA PHE A 29 -21.76 21.09 -17.44
C PHE A 29 -22.01 20.61 -16.01
N GLN A 30 -23.23 20.33 -15.65
CA GLN A 30 -23.56 19.69 -14.37
C GLN A 30 -23.41 18.18 -14.46
N VAL A 31 -23.00 17.57 -13.37
CA VAL A 31 -22.91 16.11 -13.22
C VAL A 31 -24.32 15.52 -13.22
N GLU A 32 -24.65 14.72 -14.21
CA GLU A 32 -25.86 13.92 -14.28
C GLU A 32 -25.57 12.45 -14.01
N THR A 33 -24.40 11.99 -14.45
CA THR A 33 -23.97 10.60 -14.32
C THR A 33 -22.63 10.51 -13.61
N ILE A 34 -22.58 9.68 -12.57
CA ILE A 34 -21.35 9.32 -11.87
C ILE A 34 -21.09 7.83 -12.15
N ALA A 35 -19.97 7.53 -12.80
CA ALA A 35 -19.56 6.18 -13.11
C ALA A 35 -18.31 5.81 -12.29
N VAL A 36 -18.23 4.57 -11.85
CA VAL A 36 -17.04 4.00 -11.21
C VAL A 36 -16.58 2.83 -12.04
N THR A 37 -15.29 2.74 -12.30
CA THR A 37 -14.64 1.68 -13.08
C THR A 37 -13.38 1.20 -12.37
N GLY A 38 -13.00 -0.03 -12.62
CA GLY A 38 -11.89 -0.73 -11.97
C GLY A 38 -12.40 -1.88 -11.10
N ASP A 39 -11.52 -2.81 -10.78
CA ASP A 39 -11.82 -3.86 -9.82
C ASP A 39 -11.70 -3.28 -8.41
N SER A 40 -12.80 -3.30 -7.66
CA SER A 40 -12.86 -2.74 -6.33
C SER A 40 -13.69 -3.61 -5.41
N ARG A 41 -13.19 -3.81 -4.16
CA ARG A 41 -13.96 -4.40 -3.07
C ARG A 41 -15.05 -3.47 -2.55
N TYR A 42 -14.87 -2.15 -2.80
CA TYR A 42 -15.86 -1.14 -2.46
C TYR A 42 -16.96 -1.06 -3.50
N THR A 43 -18.17 -0.87 -3.05
CA THR A 43 -19.32 -0.63 -3.93
C THR A 43 -19.19 0.74 -4.61
N GLN A 44 -19.91 0.91 -5.73
CA GLN A 44 -19.93 2.21 -6.41
C GLN A 44 -20.45 3.31 -5.50
N ASP A 45 -21.47 3.02 -4.67
CA ASP A 45 -22.06 3.99 -3.74
C ASP A 45 -21.07 4.42 -2.65
N GLU A 46 -20.23 3.52 -2.14
CA GLU A 46 -19.20 3.85 -1.16
C GLU A 46 -18.13 4.77 -1.76
N ILE A 47 -17.69 4.51 -2.98
CA ILE A 47 -16.72 5.35 -3.68
C ILE A 47 -17.30 6.72 -3.99
N ILE A 48 -18.57 6.79 -4.43
CA ILE A 48 -19.28 8.03 -4.68
C ILE A 48 -19.43 8.83 -3.38
N ALA A 49 -19.84 8.18 -2.29
CA ALA A 49 -19.98 8.82 -0.98
C ALA A 49 -18.64 9.38 -0.49
N ALA A 50 -17.56 8.59 -0.58
CA ALA A 50 -16.21 9.03 -0.20
C ALA A 50 -15.68 10.19 -1.06
N SER A 51 -16.13 10.28 -2.33
CA SER A 51 -15.74 11.39 -3.22
C SER A 51 -16.34 12.75 -2.83
N GLY A 52 -17.47 12.74 -2.11
CA GLY A 52 -18.27 13.92 -1.80
C GLY A 52 -18.94 14.56 -3.02
N VAL A 53 -18.85 13.95 -4.20
CA VAL A 53 -19.43 14.44 -5.45
C VAL A 53 -20.91 14.11 -5.53
N GLN A 54 -21.72 15.07 -5.94
CA GLN A 54 -23.17 14.93 -6.06
C GLN A 54 -23.64 15.24 -7.49
N VAL A 55 -24.79 14.64 -7.85
CA VAL A 55 -25.52 15.04 -9.06
C VAL A 55 -25.90 16.52 -8.95
N GLY A 56 -25.65 17.28 -10.00
CA GLY A 56 -25.84 18.74 -10.02
C GLY A 56 -24.58 19.56 -9.80
N ASP A 57 -23.49 18.94 -9.33
CA ASP A 57 -22.19 19.62 -9.21
C ASP A 57 -21.66 20.03 -10.59
N ASN A 58 -20.91 21.13 -10.65
CA ASN A 58 -20.34 21.58 -11.93
C ASN A 58 -18.98 20.91 -12.18
N LEU A 59 -18.88 20.17 -13.31
CA LEU A 59 -17.69 19.41 -13.70
C LEU A 59 -16.39 20.22 -13.71
N PHE A 60 -16.43 21.51 -14.04
CA PHE A 60 -15.24 22.35 -14.16
C PHE A 60 -14.83 23.00 -12.83
N ARG A 61 -15.76 23.14 -11.89
CA ARG A 61 -15.50 23.73 -10.56
C ARG A 61 -14.92 22.71 -9.56
N MET A 62 -15.04 21.42 -9.87
CA MET A 62 -14.57 20.33 -8.99
C MET A 62 -13.04 20.29 -8.93
N ASN A 63 -12.51 20.18 -7.73
CA ASN A 63 -11.08 20.01 -7.48
C ASN A 63 -10.74 18.51 -7.45
N LYS A 64 -10.26 17.99 -8.56
CA LYS A 64 -9.89 16.55 -8.68
C LYS A 64 -8.90 16.09 -7.61
N LYS A 65 -7.93 16.93 -7.24
CA LYS A 65 -6.92 16.58 -6.24
C LYS A 65 -7.54 16.40 -4.86
N GLN A 66 -8.45 17.30 -4.49
CA GLN A 66 -9.15 17.20 -3.21
C GLN A 66 -10.05 15.96 -3.16
N ILE A 67 -10.84 15.72 -4.21
CA ILE A 67 -11.70 14.55 -4.33
C ILE A 67 -10.87 13.25 -4.21
N SER A 68 -9.74 13.17 -4.93
CA SER A 68 -8.85 12.01 -4.85
C SER A 68 -8.30 11.81 -3.43
N GLN A 69 -7.92 12.88 -2.74
CA GLN A 69 -7.43 12.80 -1.36
C GLN A 69 -8.52 12.31 -0.38
N GLU A 70 -9.75 12.78 -0.55
CA GLU A 70 -10.88 12.32 0.28
C GLU A 70 -11.15 10.82 0.10
N ILE A 71 -11.16 10.34 -1.15
CA ILE A 71 -11.34 8.92 -1.43
C ILE A 71 -10.20 8.09 -0.80
N LEU A 72 -8.95 8.51 -1.00
CA LEU A 72 -7.76 7.80 -0.48
C LEU A 72 -7.71 7.77 1.05
N HIS A 73 -8.27 8.79 1.71
CA HIS A 73 -8.34 8.88 3.17
C HIS A 73 -9.46 8.01 3.74
N GLN A 74 -10.63 8.00 3.10
CA GLN A 74 -11.80 7.28 3.60
C GLN A 74 -11.79 5.79 3.23
N LEU A 75 -11.12 5.42 2.13
CA LEU A 75 -11.08 4.06 1.61
C LEU A 75 -9.65 3.51 1.63
N PRO A 76 -9.21 2.82 2.71
CA PRO A 76 -7.83 2.40 2.92
C PRO A 76 -7.25 1.52 1.81
N TYR A 77 -8.06 0.67 1.19
CA TYR A 77 -7.61 -0.20 0.11
C TYR A 77 -7.41 0.50 -1.23
N VAL A 78 -7.90 1.72 -1.39
CA VAL A 78 -7.67 2.46 -2.64
C VAL A 78 -6.21 2.88 -2.74
N GLU A 79 -5.53 2.44 -3.80
CA GLU A 79 -4.18 2.81 -4.18
C GLU A 79 -4.16 4.16 -4.89
N SER A 80 -4.96 4.25 -5.94
CA SER A 80 -5.04 5.46 -6.75
C SER A 80 -6.44 5.65 -7.35
N VAL A 81 -6.79 6.93 -7.58
CA VAL A 81 -8.03 7.32 -8.24
C VAL A 81 -7.71 8.25 -9.39
N SER A 82 -8.10 7.86 -10.60
CA SER A 82 -8.06 8.72 -11.77
C SER A 82 -9.47 9.27 -12.04
N ILE A 83 -9.60 10.60 -12.06
CA ILE A 83 -10.88 11.27 -12.24
C ILE A 83 -10.99 11.80 -13.66
N LEU A 84 -11.86 11.18 -14.44
CA LEU A 84 -12.12 11.50 -15.84
C LEU A 84 -13.42 12.30 -15.97
N ARG A 85 -13.40 13.34 -16.77
CA ARG A 85 -14.59 14.14 -17.13
C ARG A 85 -15.06 13.74 -18.51
N GLY A 86 -16.24 13.12 -18.56
CA GLY A 86 -16.97 12.83 -19.81
C GLY A 86 -17.94 13.97 -20.10
N LEU A 87 -17.61 14.83 -21.06
CA LEU A 87 -18.48 15.94 -21.42
C LEU A 87 -19.74 15.44 -22.13
N PRO A 88 -20.90 16.06 -21.89
CA PRO A 88 -21.09 17.30 -21.12
C PRO A 88 -21.33 17.09 -19.61
N SER A 89 -21.75 15.90 -19.14
CA SER A 89 -22.40 15.75 -17.83
C SER A 89 -21.97 14.50 -17.05
N THR A 90 -20.88 13.83 -17.45
CA THR A 90 -20.42 12.57 -16.82
C THR A 90 -19.10 12.78 -16.08
N ILE A 91 -19.00 12.20 -14.87
CA ILE A 91 -17.73 12.02 -14.17
C ILE A 91 -17.48 10.51 -13.98
N THR A 92 -16.24 10.09 -14.21
CA THR A 92 -15.83 8.68 -14.04
C THR A 92 -14.68 8.61 -13.06
N PHE A 93 -14.84 7.81 -12.00
CA PHE A 93 -13.79 7.43 -11.08
C PHE A 93 -13.22 6.09 -11.53
N GLN A 94 -11.95 6.10 -11.94
CA GLN A 94 -11.21 4.88 -12.22
C GLN A 94 -10.34 4.57 -11.02
N VAL A 95 -10.65 3.50 -10.31
CA VAL A 95 -10.04 3.11 -9.04
C VAL A 95 -9.10 1.94 -9.24
N THR A 96 -7.93 2.02 -8.62
CA THR A 96 -6.99 0.91 -8.47
C THR A 96 -6.84 0.63 -6.99
N GLU A 97 -6.80 -0.64 -6.59
CA GLU A 97 -6.70 -1.04 -5.19
C GLU A 97 -5.39 -1.72 -4.84
N TRP A 98 -5.04 -1.62 -3.56
CA TRP A 98 -3.97 -2.37 -2.95
C TRP A 98 -4.40 -3.80 -2.63
N ASP A 99 -3.52 -4.75 -2.90
CA ASP A 99 -3.62 -6.08 -2.34
C ASP A 99 -3.03 -6.11 -0.92
N ALA A 100 -3.69 -6.83 -0.01
CA ALA A 100 -3.13 -7.18 1.28
C ALA A 100 -2.09 -8.29 1.09
N VAL A 101 -0.82 -7.96 1.16
CA VAL A 101 0.28 -8.90 0.87
C VAL A 101 0.94 -9.45 2.12
N ALA A 102 0.93 -8.69 3.23
CA ALA A 102 1.53 -9.10 4.48
C ALA A 102 0.70 -8.66 5.67
N GLN A 103 0.93 -9.30 6.82
CA GLN A 103 0.39 -8.91 8.11
C GLN A 103 1.53 -8.61 9.08
N VAL A 104 1.41 -7.53 9.82
CA VAL A 104 2.40 -7.08 10.80
C VAL A 104 1.78 -7.07 12.19
N GLU A 105 2.51 -7.55 13.20
CA GLU A 105 2.09 -7.46 14.60
C GLU A 105 2.24 -6.01 15.11
N VAL A 106 1.21 -5.53 15.78
CA VAL A 106 1.16 -4.20 16.39
C VAL A 106 0.93 -4.34 17.87
N TYR A 107 1.69 -3.62 18.67
CA TYR A 107 1.45 -3.55 20.10
C TYR A 107 0.38 -2.50 20.38
N ALA A 108 -0.65 -2.85 21.15
CA ALA A 108 -1.66 -1.89 21.60
C ALA A 108 -0.99 -0.73 22.37
N GLN A 109 -1.36 0.51 22.03
CA GLN A 109 -0.78 1.70 22.66
C GLN A 109 -0.93 1.65 24.18
N GLY A 110 0.18 1.74 24.91
CA GLY A 110 0.19 1.91 26.36
C GLY A 110 1.24 1.13 27.15
N GLN A 111 2.00 0.24 26.52
CA GLN A 111 3.05 -0.50 27.24
C GLN A 111 4.39 -0.36 26.51
N THR A 112 5.10 0.70 26.87
CA THR A 112 6.55 0.77 26.72
C THR A 112 7.13 -0.30 27.65
N GLU A 113 7.93 -1.22 27.14
CA GLU A 113 8.75 -2.06 28.01
C GLU A 113 9.74 -1.15 28.78
N GLU A 114 9.38 -0.73 29.97
CA GLU A 114 10.37 -0.31 30.94
C GLU A 114 11.04 -1.58 31.46
N SER A 115 12.27 -1.76 31.03
CA SER A 115 13.19 -2.73 31.59
C SER A 115 13.42 -2.44 33.07
N GLY A 116 12.80 -3.20 33.96
CA GLY A 116 12.99 -3.04 35.41
C GLY A 116 12.21 -4.05 36.23
N GLU A 117 12.93 -5.07 36.64
CA GLU A 117 12.72 -5.91 37.84
C GLU A 117 11.55 -6.92 37.89
N GLU A 118 11.95 -8.12 38.28
CA GLU A 118 11.21 -9.34 38.47
C GLU A 118 9.95 -9.19 39.36
N GLY A 119 8.83 -9.70 38.86
CA GLY A 119 7.62 -9.86 39.68
C GLY A 119 6.34 -10.08 38.89
N GLU A 120 6.02 -11.34 38.62
CA GLU A 120 4.70 -11.96 38.40
C GLU A 120 3.58 -11.18 37.72
N SER A 121 3.08 -11.75 36.66
CA SER A 121 1.90 -11.41 35.87
C SER A 121 2.18 -10.48 34.68
N GLN A 122 2.96 -10.95 33.70
CA GLN A 122 2.90 -10.43 32.34
C GLN A 122 1.51 -10.74 31.77
N GLN A 123 0.61 -9.79 31.91
CA GLN A 123 -0.56 -9.69 31.07
C GLN A 123 0.00 -9.38 29.67
N ALA A 124 0.11 -10.41 28.83
CA ALA A 124 0.57 -10.27 27.45
C ALA A 124 -0.24 -9.13 26.83
N ALA A 125 0.43 -8.04 26.47
CA ALA A 125 -0.17 -6.95 25.73
C ALA A 125 -0.90 -7.55 24.54
N ALA A 126 -2.18 -7.25 24.35
CA ALA A 126 -2.96 -7.77 23.26
C ALA A 126 -2.27 -7.34 21.95
N LYS A 127 -1.65 -8.30 21.29
CA LYS A 127 -1.04 -8.08 19.97
C LYS A 127 -2.16 -8.06 18.96
N GLU A 128 -2.37 -6.93 18.33
CA GLU A 128 -3.22 -6.82 17.16
C GLU A 128 -2.35 -7.01 15.92
N ALA A 129 -2.82 -7.77 14.96
CA ALA A 129 -2.17 -7.87 13.66
C ALA A 129 -2.91 -7.01 12.65
N TRP A 130 -2.18 -6.34 11.77
CA TRP A 130 -2.72 -5.48 10.73
C TRP A 130 -2.28 -5.94 9.35
N LEU A 131 -3.19 -5.89 8.40
CA LEU A 131 -2.89 -6.12 6.99
C LEU A 131 -2.20 -4.91 6.40
N ILE A 132 -1.15 -5.16 5.62
CA ILE A 132 -0.40 -4.13 4.91
C ILE A 132 -0.29 -4.42 3.42
N SER A 133 -0.25 -3.34 2.63
CA SER A 133 0.08 -3.38 1.21
C SER A 133 1.59 -3.57 0.99
N VAL A 134 2.01 -3.78 -0.27
CA VAL A 134 3.43 -3.85 -0.64
C VAL A 134 4.19 -2.58 -0.25
N GLY A 135 3.57 -1.42 -0.36
CA GLY A 135 4.17 -0.13 0.02
C GLY A 135 4.15 0.15 1.53
N GLY A 136 3.63 -0.78 2.36
CA GLY A 136 3.55 -0.58 3.81
C GLY A 136 2.37 0.29 4.26
N LYS A 137 1.31 0.44 3.45
CA LYS A 137 0.08 1.11 3.88
C LYS A 137 -0.73 0.14 4.73
N LEU A 138 -1.19 0.60 5.91
CA LEU A 138 -2.08 -0.13 6.81
C LEU A 138 -3.48 -0.17 6.21
N LEU A 139 -4.04 -1.35 6.03
CA LEU A 139 -5.32 -1.55 5.37
C LEU A 139 -6.45 -1.75 6.39
N GLU A 140 -6.39 -2.84 7.13
CA GLU A 140 -7.36 -3.16 8.18
C GLU A 140 -6.74 -4.10 9.24
N PRO A 141 -7.33 -4.21 10.44
CA PRO A 141 -6.95 -5.26 11.39
C PRO A 141 -7.21 -6.66 10.82
N VAL A 142 -6.31 -7.60 11.13
CA VAL A 142 -6.48 -9.01 10.72
C VAL A 142 -7.72 -9.59 11.37
N SER A 143 -8.51 -10.32 10.61
CA SER A 143 -9.69 -11.04 11.09
C SER A 143 -9.67 -12.49 10.59
N ALA A 144 -10.53 -13.32 11.14
CA ALA A 144 -10.63 -14.74 10.72
C ALA A 144 -10.98 -14.91 9.22
N SER A 145 -11.62 -13.91 8.62
CA SER A 145 -12.03 -13.88 7.20
C SER A 145 -11.01 -13.19 6.30
N HIS A 146 -10.14 -12.33 6.86
CA HIS A 146 -9.17 -11.56 6.10
C HIS A 146 -7.78 -11.71 6.71
N THR A 147 -6.94 -12.47 6.03
CA THR A 147 -5.53 -12.74 6.38
C THR A 147 -4.66 -12.49 5.15
N ALA A 148 -3.40 -12.18 5.36
CA ALA A 148 -2.42 -12.06 4.29
C ALA A 148 -1.48 -13.28 4.23
N PRO A 149 -0.88 -13.57 3.06
CA PRO A 149 -0.01 -14.74 2.90
C PRO A 149 1.30 -14.64 3.71
N ILE A 150 1.81 -13.42 3.94
CA ILE A 150 3.12 -13.20 4.56
C ILE A 150 2.93 -12.68 5.99
N SER A 151 3.48 -13.37 6.98
CA SER A 151 3.56 -12.91 8.38
C SER A 151 4.89 -12.16 8.60
N VAL A 152 4.83 -10.94 9.13
CA VAL A 152 6.01 -10.11 9.41
C VAL A 152 6.22 -9.99 10.91
N THR A 153 7.44 -10.27 11.37
CA THR A 153 7.88 -10.15 12.75
C THR A 153 9.10 -9.24 12.88
N GLY A 154 9.36 -8.72 14.09
CA GLY A 154 10.54 -7.90 14.37
C GLY A 154 10.38 -6.42 14.04
N LEU A 155 9.15 -5.93 13.85
CA LEU A 155 8.79 -4.52 13.77
C LEU A 155 7.77 -4.16 14.85
N THR A 156 7.88 -2.93 15.34
CA THR A 156 6.93 -2.36 16.29
C THR A 156 6.17 -1.24 15.59
N ALA A 157 4.92 -1.48 15.21
CA ALA A 157 4.12 -0.43 14.60
C ALA A 157 3.68 0.61 15.64
N LEU A 158 3.78 1.88 15.28
CA LEU A 158 3.36 3.03 16.08
C LEU A 158 1.97 3.48 15.61
N ALA A 159 1.05 3.64 16.59
CA ALA A 159 -0.27 4.25 16.37
C ALA A 159 -0.94 3.82 15.06
N PRO A 160 -1.28 2.53 14.88
CA PRO A 160 -1.83 2.03 13.63
C PRO A 160 -3.21 2.65 13.37
N GLU A 161 -3.38 3.18 12.16
CA GLU A 161 -4.64 3.74 11.69
C GLU A 161 -4.87 3.27 10.25
N ALA A 162 -6.09 2.82 9.95
CA ALA A 162 -6.44 2.36 8.61
C ALA A 162 -6.24 3.48 7.58
N GLY A 163 -5.57 3.14 6.48
CA GLY A 163 -5.22 4.10 5.43
C GLY A 163 -3.92 4.88 5.66
N SER A 164 -3.31 4.81 6.85
CA SER A 164 -2.01 5.44 7.13
C SER A 164 -0.84 4.56 6.65
N MET A 165 0.33 5.17 6.51
CA MET A 165 1.57 4.42 6.28
C MET A 165 2.06 3.81 7.59
N LEU A 166 2.58 2.58 7.53
CA LEU A 166 3.19 1.92 8.67
C LEU A 166 4.32 2.78 9.24
N ALA A 167 4.14 3.25 10.45
CA ALA A 167 5.15 4.01 11.19
C ALA A 167 5.84 3.10 12.20
N VAL A 168 7.15 3.23 12.33
CA VAL A 168 7.97 2.48 13.28
C VAL A 168 8.92 3.43 14.01
N PRO A 169 9.48 3.05 15.17
CA PRO A 169 10.54 3.80 15.85
C PRO A 169 11.73 4.09 14.93
N GLN A 170 12.47 5.15 15.24
CA GLN A 170 13.55 5.64 14.38
C GLN A 170 14.67 4.61 14.17
N ASP A 171 14.96 3.78 15.14
CA ASP A 171 15.94 2.68 15.07
C ASP A 171 15.48 1.53 14.17
N GLN A 172 14.20 1.43 13.85
CA GLN A 172 13.62 0.41 12.98
C GLN A 172 13.33 0.90 11.54
N GLN A 173 13.61 2.15 11.21
CA GLN A 173 13.34 2.71 9.88
C GLN A 173 14.06 1.96 8.75
N SER A 174 15.28 1.48 9.00
CA SER A 174 16.02 0.66 8.02
C SER A 174 15.35 -0.68 7.76
N LYS A 175 14.76 -1.29 8.80
CA LYS A 175 14.00 -2.54 8.68
C LYS A 175 12.70 -2.33 7.90
N LEU A 176 11.99 -1.23 8.16
CA LEU A 176 10.78 -0.87 7.41
C LEU A 176 11.10 -0.65 5.92
N THR A 177 12.17 0.08 5.62
CA THR A 177 12.62 0.27 4.24
C THR A 177 12.99 -1.05 3.56
N ALA A 178 13.69 -1.93 4.28
CA ALA A 178 14.02 -3.26 3.77
C ALA A 178 12.77 -4.12 3.53
N LEU A 179 11.77 -4.05 4.43
CA LEU A 179 10.50 -4.75 4.28
C LEU A 179 9.75 -4.29 3.02
N THR A 180 9.54 -2.98 2.86
CA THR A 180 8.81 -2.47 1.68
C THR A 180 9.54 -2.82 0.38
N ASN A 181 10.87 -2.68 0.33
CA ASN A 181 11.66 -3.07 -0.83
C ASN A 181 11.53 -4.56 -1.16
N VAL A 182 11.57 -5.45 -0.15
CA VAL A 182 11.46 -6.89 -0.41
C VAL A 182 10.05 -7.26 -0.86
N LEU A 183 8.99 -6.68 -0.25
CA LEU A 183 7.62 -6.93 -0.66
C LEU A 183 7.35 -6.47 -2.11
N GLU A 184 7.82 -5.28 -2.49
CA GLU A 184 7.73 -4.78 -3.86
C GLU A 184 8.44 -5.71 -4.86
N GLN A 185 9.66 -6.15 -4.52
CA GLN A 185 10.41 -7.05 -5.39
C GLN A 185 9.80 -8.45 -5.46
N LEU A 186 9.24 -8.98 -4.37
CA LEU A 186 8.49 -10.24 -4.37
C LEU A 186 7.26 -10.14 -5.27
N GLN A 187 6.55 -9.02 -5.25
CA GLN A 187 5.39 -8.78 -6.13
C GLN A 187 5.82 -8.69 -7.60
N GLN A 188 6.85 -7.90 -7.90
CA GLN A 188 7.35 -7.73 -9.28
C GLN A 188 7.86 -9.04 -9.89
N GLN A 189 8.41 -9.94 -9.07
CA GLN A 189 8.92 -11.24 -9.51
C GLN A 189 7.88 -12.38 -9.39
N GLY A 190 6.64 -12.08 -8.95
CA GLY A 190 5.58 -13.06 -8.78
C GLY A 190 5.84 -14.08 -7.66
N MET A 191 6.63 -13.72 -6.65
CA MET A 191 7.06 -14.61 -5.57
C MET A 191 6.26 -14.46 -4.27
N ILE A 192 5.28 -13.56 -4.20
CA ILE A 192 4.49 -13.30 -2.98
C ILE A 192 3.89 -14.59 -2.41
N SER A 193 3.30 -15.45 -3.24
CA SER A 193 2.65 -16.69 -2.80
C SER A 193 3.61 -17.77 -2.30
N ARG A 194 4.89 -17.63 -2.58
CA ARG A 194 5.94 -18.57 -2.15
C ARG A 194 6.54 -18.23 -0.80
N VAL A 195 6.37 -16.99 -0.31
CA VAL A 195 6.90 -16.54 0.97
C VAL A 195 5.80 -16.56 2.01
N SER A 196 6.03 -17.25 3.12
CA SER A 196 5.06 -17.35 4.23
C SER A 196 5.40 -16.44 5.40
N SER A 197 6.66 -16.06 5.59
CA SER A 197 7.05 -15.12 6.64
C SER A 197 8.30 -14.33 6.28
N VAL A 198 8.39 -13.14 6.90
CA VAL A 198 9.56 -12.26 6.89
C VAL A 198 9.90 -11.93 8.33
N ASP A 199 11.05 -12.37 8.79
CA ASP A 199 11.56 -12.11 10.14
C ASP A 199 12.63 -11.00 10.09
N LEU A 200 12.36 -9.90 10.77
CA LEU A 200 13.20 -8.71 10.90
C LEU A 200 13.74 -8.53 12.32
N THR A 201 13.72 -9.56 13.15
CA THR A 201 14.26 -9.48 14.52
C THR A 201 15.75 -9.22 14.52
N HIS A 202 16.47 -9.74 13.53
CA HIS A 202 17.92 -9.52 13.39
C HIS A 202 18.27 -8.07 13.00
N VAL A 203 19.43 -7.62 13.47
CA VAL A 203 19.88 -6.23 13.23
C VAL A 203 20.47 -6.05 11.82
N SER A 204 21.07 -7.10 11.25
CA SER A 204 21.87 -7.00 10.01
C SER A 204 21.28 -7.73 8.81
N CYS A 205 20.28 -8.58 9.03
CA CYS A 205 19.66 -9.37 7.97
C CYS A 205 18.17 -9.56 8.22
N MET A 206 17.45 -9.93 7.16
CA MET A 206 16.10 -10.44 7.23
C MET A 206 16.11 -11.94 6.89
N VAL A 207 15.15 -12.68 7.41
CA VAL A 207 14.97 -14.10 7.08
C VAL A 207 13.60 -14.28 6.43
N LEU A 208 13.58 -14.80 5.21
CA LEU A 208 12.36 -15.14 4.49
C LEU A 208 12.12 -16.65 4.54
N ARG A 209 10.92 -17.06 4.91
CA ARG A 209 10.49 -18.46 4.79
C ARG A 209 9.90 -18.70 3.42
N LEU A 210 10.65 -19.38 2.55
CA LEU A 210 10.30 -19.67 1.17
C LEU A 210 9.80 -21.12 1.02
N ASP A 211 8.71 -21.29 0.26
CA ASP A 211 8.10 -22.60 -0.05
C ASP A 211 7.85 -23.48 1.18
N GLY A 212 7.76 -22.88 2.36
CA GLY A 212 7.57 -23.57 3.65
C GLY A 212 8.77 -24.40 4.15
N SER A 213 9.88 -24.44 3.42
CA SER A 213 10.98 -25.36 3.67
C SER A 213 12.38 -24.72 3.71
N ILE A 214 12.53 -23.51 3.15
CA ILE A 214 13.81 -22.82 3.05
C ILE A 214 13.77 -21.52 3.84
N ASP A 215 14.73 -21.34 4.75
CA ASP A 215 14.98 -20.09 5.44
C ASP A 215 16.08 -19.31 4.69
N ALA A 216 15.67 -18.28 3.95
CA ALA A 216 16.58 -17.46 3.17
C ALA A 216 17.02 -16.23 3.97
N LYS A 217 18.32 -16.11 4.26
CA LYS A 217 18.92 -14.95 4.92
C LYS A 217 19.37 -13.95 3.88
N LEU A 218 18.79 -12.74 3.91
CA LEU A 218 19.14 -11.64 3.04
C LEU A 218 19.65 -10.44 3.85
N PRO A 219 20.61 -9.67 3.34
CA PRO A 219 21.02 -8.43 3.99
C PRO A 219 19.88 -7.39 3.94
N LEU A 220 19.80 -6.51 4.95
CA LEU A 220 18.80 -5.43 5.01
C LEU A 220 19.05 -4.34 3.97
N THR A 221 20.26 -4.26 3.41
CA THR A 221 20.67 -3.24 2.45
C THR A 221 21.27 -3.88 1.21
N GLY A 222 21.23 -3.18 0.07
CA GLY A 222 21.76 -3.65 -1.19
C GLY A 222 20.71 -3.82 -2.28
N ASP A 223 21.04 -4.53 -3.35
CA ASP A 223 20.12 -4.79 -4.47
C ASP A 223 19.21 -5.98 -4.15
N THR A 224 18.07 -5.70 -3.52
CA THR A 224 17.07 -6.71 -3.16
C THR A 224 16.58 -7.51 -4.39
N ALA A 225 16.45 -6.85 -5.56
CA ALA A 225 16.04 -7.52 -6.78
C ALA A 225 17.06 -8.57 -7.22
N TYR A 226 18.35 -8.24 -7.08
CA TYR A 226 19.43 -9.19 -7.37
C TYR A 226 19.40 -10.36 -6.39
N TYR A 227 19.29 -10.09 -5.08
CA TYR A 227 19.27 -11.15 -4.07
C TYR A 227 18.10 -12.12 -4.26
N LEU A 228 16.93 -11.64 -4.60
CA LEU A 228 15.76 -12.52 -4.84
C LEU A 228 15.94 -13.34 -6.11
N ARG A 229 16.51 -12.79 -7.19
CA ARG A 229 16.83 -13.58 -8.39
C ARG A 229 17.88 -14.66 -8.10
N ALA A 230 18.94 -14.30 -7.35
CA ALA A 230 19.98 -15.24 -6.95
C ALA A 230 19.42 -16.34 -6.05
N LEU A 231 18.55 -15.97 -5.10
CA LEU A 231 17.84 -16.92 -4.23
C LEU A 231 17.01 -17.90 -5.06
N ASN A 232 16.20 -17.40 -5.98
CA ASN A 232 15.35 -18.26 -6.79
C ASN A 232 16.17 -19.25 -7.63
N ALA A 233 17.24 -18.77 -8.28
CA ALA A 233 18.14 -19.62 -9.07
C ALA A 233 18.86 -20.67 -8.20
N ALA A 234 19.31 -20.30 -7.00
CA ALA A 234 19.96 -21.22 -6.08
C ALA A 234 19.01 -22.31 -5.56
N VAL A 235 17.77 -21.92 -5.24
CA VAL A 235 16.72 -22.86 -4.81
C VAL A 235 16.36 -23.84 -5.93
N GLU A 236 16.19 -23.37 -7.16
CA GLU A 236 15.91 -24.22 -8.30
C GLU A 236 17.04 -25.22 -8.59
N GLU A 237 18.29 -24.78 -8.47
CA GLU A 237 19.45 -25.65 -8.67
C GLU A 237 19.54 -26.71 -7.55
N GLU A 238 19.29 -26.33 -6.31
CA GLU A 238 19.34 -27.27 -5.20
C GLU A 238 18.20 -28.30 -5.25
N ASN A 239 16.98 -27.87 -5.64
CA ASN A 239 15.85 -28.76 -5.91
C ASN A 239 16.18 -29.77 -7.02
N ARG A 240 16.87 -29.32 -8.10
CA ARG A 240 17.29 -30.19 -9.19
C ARG A 240 18.33 -31.21 -8.74
N ARG A 241 19.33 -30.81 -7.95
CA ARG A 241 20.38 -31.69 -7.42
C ARG A 241 19.81 -32.77 -6.51
N ARG A 242 18.80 -32.45 -5.72
CA ARG A 242 18.18 -33.38 -4.76
C ARG A 242 17.07 -34.22 -5.37
N GLY A 243 16.58 -33.87 -6.55
CA GLY A 243 15.44 -34.52 -7.16
C GLY A 243 14.12 -34.28 -6.40
N GLY A 244 14.02 -33.19 -5.62
CA GLY A 244 12.87 -32.85 -4.81
C GLY A 244 13.04 -31.48 -4.13
N GLN A 245 12.12 -31.14 -3.24
CA GLN A 245 12.13 -29.86 -2.52
C GLN A 245 13.30 -29.82 -1.53
N ALA A 246 14.14 -28.80 -1.63
CA ALA A 246 15.23 -28.54 -0.68
C ALA A 246 14.65 -28.06 0.66
N VAL A 247 15.27 -28.54 1.76
CA VAL A 247 14.94 -28.13 3.13
C VAL A 247 16.22 -27.67 3.81
N GLY A 248 16.24 -26.44 4.31
CA GLY A 248 17.44 -25.89 4.95
C GLY A 248 17.50 -24.36 4.93
N THR A 249 18.70 -23.86 5.12
CA THR A 249 18.98 -22.42 5.13
C THR A 249 19.80 -22.01 3.92
N MET A 250 19.36 -20.96 3.23
CA MET A 250 20.09 -20.31 2.14
C MET A 250 20.62 -18.97 2.63
N ASP A 251 21.93 -18.82 2.77
CA ASP A 251 22.57 -17.59 3.26
C ASP A 251 23.13 -16.77 2.08
N LEU A 252 22.56 -15.55 1.88
CA LEU A 252 22.99 -14.58 0.88
C LEU A 252 23.64 -13.33 1.53
N THR A 253 23.93 -13.38 2.83
CA THR A 253 24.55 -12.25 3.56
C THR A 253 26.07 -12.20 3.39
N GLN A 254 26.65 -13.26 2.85
CA GLN A 254 28.11 -13.39 2.67
C GLN A 254 28.63 -12.42 1.60
N LYS A 255 29.90 -12.02 1.77
CA LYS A 255 30.58 -11.19 0.77
C LYS A 255 30.67 -11.96 -0.56
N GLU A 256 30.62 -11.23 -1.68
CA GLU A 256 30.74 -11.77 -3.06
C GLU A 256 29.47 -12.41 -3.66
N TYR A 257 28.28 -12.05 -3.16
CA TYR A 257 27.01 -12.49 -3.75
C TYR A 257 26.86 -14.03 -3.88
N THR A 258 27.53 -14.77 -2.99
CA THR A 258 27.52 -16.23 -3.00
C THR A 258 26.36 -16.71 -2.13
N ALA A 259 25.45 -17.50 -2.70
CA ALA A 259 24.42 -18.18 -1.94
C ALA A 259 25.00 -19.49 -1.34
N ILE A 260 25.02 -19.60 -0.02
CA ILE A 260 25.48 -20.79 0.68
C ILE A 260 24.26 -21.55 1.20
N PHE A 261 24.11 -22.79 0.74
CA PHE A 261 23.05 -23.67 1.22
C PHE A 261 23.54 -24.57 2.35
N THR A 262 22.83 -24.55 3.47
CA THR A 262 23.04 -25.47 4.61
C THR A 262 21.79 -26.35 4.75
N PRO A 263 21.88 -27.66 4.51
CA PRO A 263 20.76 -28.57 4.71
C PRO A 263 20.27 -28.55 6.15
N ALA A 264 18.97 -28.69 6.36
CA ALA A 264 18.46 -28.99 7.70
C ALA A 264 19.01 -30.35 8.16
N GLU A 265 19.51 -30.44 9.41
CA GLU A 265 19.88 -31.72 9.98
C GLU A 265 18.63 -32.61 10.00
N SER A 266 18.74 -33.78 9.36
CA SER A 266 17.73 -34.81 9.49
C SER A 266 17.80 -35.30 10.94
N GLY A 267 16.86 -34.84 11.78
CA GLY A 267 16.68 -35.34 13.12
C GLY A 267 16.45 -36.87 13.05
N GLY A 268 17.41 -37.61 13.60
CA GLY A 268 17.33 -39.06 13.75
C GLY A 268 16.28 -39.49 14.75
#